data_f933635db20df5ae74dc2065c3f61856
#
_entry.id   f933635db20df5ae74dc2065c3f61856
#
_cell.length_a   1.000
_cell.length_b   1.000
_cell.length_c   1.000
_cell.angle_alpha   90.00
_cell.angle_beta   90.00
_cell.angle_gamma   90.00
#
_symmetry.space_group_name_H-M   'P 1'
#
loop_
_entity.id
_entity.type
_entity.pdbx_description
1 polymer ?
#
loop_
_entity_poly.entity_id
_entity_poly.type
_entity_poly.pdbx_seq_one_letter_code
_entity_poly.pdbx_strand_id
1 'polypeptide(L)'
;MKGAIAALFLIVSSTFGQSAKSALMKPSALKEKAPAMYTAKFETTAGVFQVEVHTDWAPNGADRFYNLVKNGYYDGCRFFRVVPGFIVQFGINGDPAIQRNWESATIPDEPVKQGNTRGTITFAKTSAPNSRTTQVFINFKDNSGLNRTGFAPFGKIISGMDVVDKIYSAYGERPEQARIQTEGTAYLAKSFPKLDYIKKATIEK
;
A
#
# COMPACT_ATOMS: atom_id res chain seq x y z
N MET A 1 32.01 10.06 -43.95
CA MET A 1 30.70 9.49 -43.71
C MET A 1 30.67 8.93 -42.29
N LYS A 2 30.12 9.68 -41.33
CA LYS A 2 29.91 9.24 -39.93
C LYS A 2 28.44 9.43 -39.66
N GLY A 3 27.65 8.37 -39.80
CA GLY A 3 26.23 8.34 -39.65
C GLY A 3 25.82 8.14 -38.20
N ALA A 4 24.80 8.87 -37.78
CA ALA A 4 24.15 8.91 -36.50
C ALA A 4 23.52 7.57 -36.12
N ILE A 5 23.82 7.07 -34.91
CA ILE A 5 23.01 6.09 -34.18
C ILE A 5 22.98 6.57 -32.71
N ALA A 6 22.07 7.44 -32.38
CA ALA A 6 21.79 7.81 -30.99
C ALA A 6 20.42 8.50 -30.91
N ALA A 7 19.31 7.76 -31.01
CA ALA A 7 17.97 8.27 -30.66
C ALA A 7 16.90 7.17 -30.66
N LEU A 8 17.04 6.10 -29.87
CA LEU A 8 15.94 5.11 -29.75
C LEU A 8 15.72 4.53 -28.35
N PHE A 9 16.28 5.11 -27.30
CA PHE A 9 16.14 4.53 -25.94
C PHE A 9 15.27 5.35 -24.95
N LEU A 10 14.73 6.49 -25.36
CA LEU A 10 13.99 7.41 -24.45
C LEU A 10 12.46 7.34 -24.54
N ILE A 11 11.88 6.58 -25.46
CA ILE A 11 10.42 6.59 -25.68
C ILE A 11 9.68 5.48 -24.90
N VAL A 12 10.37 4.41 -24.49
CA VAL A 12 9.70 3.25 -23.86
C VAL A 12 9.33 3.51 -22.39
N SER A 13 10.12 4.26 -21.65
CA SER A 13 9.86 4.51 -20.22
C SER A 13 8.67 5.45 -19.97
N SER A 14 8.40 6.39 -20.86
CA SER A 14 7.29 7.35 -20.70
C SER A 14 5.92 6.72 -21.00
N THR A 15 5.85 5.75 -21.91
CA THR A 15 4.60 5.08 -22.27
C THR A 15 4.11 4.11 -21.18
N PHE A 16 5.00 3.41 -20.50
CA PHE A 16 4.63 2.52 -19.38
C PHE A 16 4.09 3.28 -18.16
N GLY A 17 4.72 4.40 -17.79
CA GLY A 17 4.26 5.24 -16.68
C GLY A 17 2.88 5.86 -16.93
N GLN A 18 2.61 6.27 -18.16
CA GLN A 18 1.34 6.87 -18.54
C GLN A 18 0.20 5.84 -18.62
N SER A 19 0.49 4.61 -19.06
CA SER A 19 -0.46 3.50 -19.06
C SER A 19 -0.84 3.07 -17.64
N ALA A 20 0.11 2.93 -16.73
CA ALA A 20 -0.13 2.58 -15.32
C ALA A 20 -0.96 3.65 -14.61
N LYS A 21 -0.65 4.94 -14.79
CA LYS A 21 -1.43 6.04 -14.22
C LYS A 21 -2.87 6.02 -14.75
N SER A 22 -3.08 5.77 -16.04
CA SER A 22 -4.41 5.68 -16.64
C SER A 22 -5.24 4.53 -16.04
N ALA A 23 -4.63 3.38 -15.77
CA ALA A 23 -5.30 2.25 -15.13
C ALA A 23 -5.77 2.60 -13.70
N LEU A 24 -4.95 3.32 -12.94
CA LEU A 24 -5.28 3.74 -11.57
C LEU A 24 -6.42 4.78 -11.50
N MET A 25 -6.75 5.45 -12.59
CA MET A 25 -7.88 6.39 -12.65
C MET A 25 -9.25 5.69 -12.69
N LYS A 26 -9.28 4.36 -12.90
CA LYS A 26 -10.53 3.59 -13.03
C LYS A 26 -10.52 2.36 -12.10
N PRO A 27 -10.77 2.52 -10.80
CA PRO A 27 -10.76 1.41 -9.84
C PRO A 27 -11.60 0.19 -10.26
N SER A 28 -12.74 0.45 -10.92
CA SER A 28 -13.65 -0.60 -11.41
C SER A 28 -13.08 -1.47 -12.52
N ALA A 29 -12.00 -1.07 -13.18
CA ALA A 29 -11.31 -1.86 -14.19
C ALA A 29 -10.26 -2.82 -13.58
N LEU A 30 -9.82 -2.59 -12.34
CA LEU A 30 -8.80 -3.38 -11.65
C LEU A 30 -9.47 -4.48 -10.81
N LYS A 31 -9.89 -5.57 -11.46
CA LYS A 31 -10.67 -6.68 -10.88
C LYS A 31 -10.02 -8.05 -11.10
N GLU A 32 -8.72 -8.07 -11.33
CA GLU A 32 -7.99 -9.31 -11.52
C GLU A 32 -8.02 -10.14 -10.23
N LYS A 33 -8.24 -11.46 -10.37
CA LYS A 33 -8.18 -12.38 -9.25
C LYS A 33 -6.74 -12.68 -8.91
N ALA A 34 -6.41 -12.56 -7.63
CA ALA A 34 -5.09 -12.92 -7.14
C ALA A 34 -4.87 -14.44 -7.18
N PRO A 35 -3.63 -14.91 -7.31
CA PRO A 35 -3.28 -16.31 -7.01
C PRO A 35 -3.68 -16.69 -5.59
N ALA A 36 -3.79 -17.99 -5.32
CA ALA A 36 -4.11 -18.51 -3.98
C ALA A 36 -3.12 -17.99 -2.91
N MET A 37 -1.85 -17.86 -3.31
CA MET A 37 -0.78 -17.27 -2.52
C MET A 37 0.18 -16.54 -3.47
N TYR A 38 0.72 -15.39 -3.02
CA TYR A 38 1.73 -14.62 -3.76
C TYR A 38 2.56 -13.77 -2.82
N THR A 39 3.73 -13.34 -3.31
CA THR A 39 4.63 -12.45 -2.59
C THR A 39 4.59 -11.06 -3.21
N ALA A 40 4.46 -10.04 -2.38
CA ALA A 40 4.65 -8.65 -2.75
C ALA A 40 5.93 -8.10 -2.12
N LYS A 41 6.86 -7.63 -2.95
CA LYS A 41 8.12 -7.00 -2.52
C LYS A 41 7.94 -5.49 -2.47
N PHE A 42 8.37 -4.89 -1.37
CA PHE A 42 8.37 -3.44 -1.14
C PHE A 42 9.80 -2.92 -1.00
N GLU A 43 10.22 -2.11 -1.93
CA GLU A 43 11.46 -1.33 -1.86
C GLU A 43 11.13 0.05 -1.28
N THR A 44 11.70 0.36 -0.13
CA THR A 44 11.40 1.60 0.60
C THR A 44 12.65 2.43 0.87
N THR A 45 12.49 3.61 1.44
CA THR A 45 13.61 4.41 1.93
C THR A 45 14.27 3.81 3.17
N ALA A 46 13.52 3.03 3.97
CA ALA A 46 14.04 2.33 5.16
C ALA A 46 14.72 1.00 4.83
N GLY A 47 14.52 0.44 3.63
CA GLY A 47 15.03 -0.85 3.19
C GLY A 47 13.99 -1.65 2.41
N VAL A 48 14.19 -2.95 2.32
CA VAL A 48 13.31 -3.88 1.58
C VAL A 48 12.61 -4.81 2.55
N PHE A 49 11.30 -5.04 2.33
CA PHE A 49 10.56 -6.09 3.01
C PHE A 49 9.63 -6.83 2.04
N GLN A 50 9.22 -8.03 2.41
CA GLN A 50 8.35 -8.88 1.60
C GLN A 50 7.12 -9.30 2.39
N VAL A 51 5.98 -9.26 1.72
CA VAL A 51 4.66 -9.66 2.23
C VAL A 51 4.21 -10.91 1.50
N GLU A 52 4.00 -12.01 2.20
CA GLU A 52 3.28 -13.18 1.69
C GLU A 52 1.79 -12.96 1.91
N VAL A 53 1.01 -13.02 0.84
CA VAL A 53 -0.44 -12.84 0.85
C VAL A 53 -1.14 -14.18 0.66
N HIS A 54 -2.16 -14.42 1.47
CA HIS A 54 -2.97 -15.63 1.47
C HIS A 54 -4.42 -15.27 1.10
N THR A 55 -4.85 -15.65 -0.10
CA THR A 55 -6.17 -15.30 -0.62
C THR A 55 -7.31 -15.97 0.19
N ASP A 56 -7.07 -17.13 0.78
CA ASP A 56 -8.04 -17.83 1.63
C ASP A 56 -8.27 -17.14 2.99
N TRP A 57 -7.34 -16.29 3.46
CA TRP A 57 -7.52 -15.54 4.71
C TRP A 57 -8.57 -14.43 4.57
N ALA A 58 -8.45 -13.62 3.50
CA ALA A 58 -9.36 -12.53 3.19
C ALA A 58 -9.36 -12.24 1.68
N PRO A 59 -10.16 -12.99 0.88
CA PRO A 59 -10.09 -12.97 -0.58
C PRO A 59 -10.32 -11.60 -1.22
N ASN A 60 -11.27 -10.80 -0.72
CA ASN A 60 -11.50 -9.46 -1.27
C ASN A 60 -10.31 -8.53 -0.99
N GLY A 61 -9.73 -8.64 0.22
CA GLY A 61 -8.52 -7.89 0.59
C GLY A 61 -7.32 -8.31 -0.27
N ALA A 62 -7.10 -9.61 -0.44
CA ALA A 62 -6.00 -10.16 -1.24
C ALA A 62 -6.10 -9.72 -2.71
N ASP A 63 -7.28 -9.85 -3.33
CA ASP A 63 -7.52 -9.39 -4.71
C ASP A 63 -7.29 -7.88 -4.86
N ARG A 64 -7.80 -7.07 -3.91
CA ARG A 64 -7.60 -5.63 -3.90
C ARG A 64 -6.11 -5.28 -3.82
N PHE A 65 -5.39 -5.86 -2.88
CA PHE A 65 -3.97 -5.60 -2.67
C PHE A 65 -3.13 -6.02 -3.88
N TYR A 66 -3.44 -7.18 -4.49
CA TYR A 66 -2.81 -7.66 -5.71
C TYR A 66 -2.92 -6.64 -6.85
N ASN A 67 -4.14 -6.15 -7.12
CA ASN A 67 -4.37 -5.16 -8.17
C ASN A 67 -3.67 -3.83 -7.89
N LEU A 68 -3.65 -3.37 -6.64
CA LEU A 68 -2.98 -2.13 -6.25
C LEU A 68 -1.46 -2.23 -6.42
N VAL A 69 -0.84 -3.32 -5.96
CA VAL A 69 0.61 -3.55 -6.12
C VAL A 69 0.97 -3.70 -7.60
N LYS A 70 0.27 -4.55 -8.34
CA LYS A 70 0.54 -4.83 -9.75
C LYS A 70 0.49 -3.59 -10.64
N ASN A 71 -0.36 -2.64 -10.31
CA ASN A 71 -0.54 -1.41 -11.06
C ASN A 71 0.22 -0.20 -10.47
N GLY A 72 1.10 -0.42 -9.48
CA GLY A 72 1.97 0.61 -8.92
C GLY A 72 1.24 1.66 -8.06
N TYR A 73 0.06 1.35 -7.52
CA TYR A 73 -0.70 2.27 -6.67
C TYR A 73 0.09 2.71 -5.44
N TYR A 74 0.88 1.81 -4.85
CA TYR A 74 1.64 2.10 -3.64
C TYR A 74 2.97 2.81 -3.89
N ASP A 75 3.41 2.95 -5.14
CA ASP A 75 4.64 3.67 -5.48
C ASP A 75 4.53 5.14 -5.04
N GLY A 76 5.49 5.62 -4.26
CA GLY A 76 5.48 6.96 -3.68
C GLY A 76 4.62 7.12 -2.42
N CYS A 77 3.80 6.13 -2.03
CA CYS A 77 3.02 6.20 -0.79
C CYS A 77 3.94 6.30 0.43
N ARG A 78 3.63 7.24 1.33
CA ARG A 78 4.37 7.43 2.58
C ARG A 78 3.74 6.63 3.72
N PHE A 79 4.58 6.21 4.66
CA PHE A 79 4.14 5.64 5.93
C PHE A 79 3.70 6.78 6.84
N PHE A 80 2.47 7.24 6.65
CA PHE A 80 1.98 8.50 7.23
C PHE A 80 1.58 8.39 8.70
N ARG A 81 1.38 7.15 9.20
CA ARG A 81 1.03 6.89 10.61
C ARG A 81 1.88 5.74 11.12
N VAL A 82 2.79 6.05 12.06
CA VAL A 82 3.68 5.06 12.66
C VAL A 82 3.60 5.17 14.17
N VAL A 83 2.93 4.21 14.81
CA VAL A 83 2.71 4.16 16.25
C VAL A 83 3.53 3.02 16.83
N PRO A 84 4.69 3.29 17.45
CA PRO A 84 5.55 2.25 18.02
C PRO A 84 4.78 1.34 18.98
N GLY A 85 5.02 0.04 18.88
CA GLY A 85 4.30 -0.95 19.68
C GLY A 85 2.83 -1.13 19.33
N PHE A 86 2.39 -0.59 18.18
CA PHE A 86 1.04 -0.79 17.65
C PHE A 86 1.09 -1.15 16.16
N ILE A 87 1.11 -0.16 15.26
CA ILE A 87 1.06 -0.38 13.80
C ILE A 87 1.91 0.63 13.02
N VAL A 88 2.23 0.29 11.76
CA VAL A 88 2.61 1.22 10.70
C VAL A 88 1.59 1.18 9.56
N GLN A 89 1.07 2.35 9.15
CA GLN A 89 -0.03 2.47 8.19
C GLN A 89 0.39 3.30 6.98
N PHE A 90 -0.05 2.85 5.79
CA PHE A 90 0.20 3.51 4.50
C PHE A 90 -0.96 3.25 3.52
N GLY A 91 -0.87 3.76 2.29
CA GLY A 91 -1.83 3.45 1.22
C GLY A 91 -2.82 4.57 0.90
N ILE A 92 -2.50 5.82 1.28
CA ILE A 92 -3.09 7.01 0.65
C ILE A 92 -2.14 7.39 -0.50
N ASN A 93 -2.64 7.40 -1.74
CA ASN A 93 -1.82 7.70 -2.90
C ASN A 93 -1.35 9.17 -2.88
N GLY A 94 -0.09 9.38 -3.23
CA GLY A 94 0.51 10.71 -3.23
C GLY A 94 0.02 11.66 -4.33
N ASP A 95 -0.70 11.14 -5.36
CA ASP A 95 -1.38 11.92 -6.38
C ASP A 95 -2.87 12.08 -6.00
N PRO A 96 -3.34 13.29 -5.64
CA PRO A 96 -4.72 13.51 -5.24
C PRO A 96 -5.75 13.16 -6.32
N ALA A 97 -5.37 13.23 -7.60
CA ALA A 97 -6.28 12.86 -8.70
C ALA A 97 -6.54 11.35 -8.72
N ILE A 98 -5.51 10.53 -8.47
CA ILE A 98 -5.66 9.07 -8.29
C ILE A 98 -6.45 8.81 -7.01
N GLN A 99 -6.01 9.38 -5.88
CA GLN A 99 -6.60 9.14 -4.56
C GLN A 99 -8.11 9.36 -4.55
N ARG A 100 -8.60 10.44 -5.13
CA ARG A 100 -10.03 10.77 -5.20
C ARG A 100 -10.89 9.66 -5.83
N ASN A 101 -10.37 8.97 -6.86
CA ASN A 101 -11.11 7.86 -7.49
C ASN A 101 -11.19 6.63 -6.58
N TRP A 102 -10.27 6.48 -5.62
CA TRP A 102 -10.20 5.32 -4.74
C TRP A 102 -10.91 5.53 -3.40
N GLU A 103 -11.28 6.74 -3.01
CA GLU A 103 -11.96 7.04 -1.75
C GLU A 103 -13.29 6.30 -1.60
N SER A 104 -14.03 6.17 -2.68
CA SER A 104 -15.32 5.46 -2.72
C SER A 104 -15.23 4.03 -3.26
N ALA A 105 -14.04 3.58 -3.67
CA ALA A 105 -13.82 2.24 -4.22
C ALA A 105 -13.71 1.20 -3.11
N THR A 106 -14.77 1.03 -2.34
CA THR A 106 -14.82 0.12 -1.19
C THR A 106 -14.83 -1.36 -1.58
N ILE A 107 -14.44 -2.22 -0.63
CA ILE A 107 -14.61 -3.68 -0.72
C ILE A 107 -15.42 -4.19 0.48
N PRO A 108 -16.20 -5.29 0.31
CA PRO A 108 -16.98 -5.89 1.38
C PRO A 108 -16.10 -6.34 2.55
N ASP A 109 -16.62 -6.24 3.78
CA ASP A 109 -15.97 -6.82 4.96
C ASP A 109 -15.87 -8.35 4.83
N GLU A 110 -14.93 -8.93 5.58
CA GLU A 110 -14.64 -10.36 5.56
C GLU A 110 -14.49 -10.88 6.99
N PRO A 111 -14.79 -12.18 7.24
CA PRO A 111 -14.52 -12.79 8.51
C PRO A 111 -13.03 -12.75 8.88
N VAL A 112 -12.73 -12.51 10.14
CA VAL A 112 -11.37 -12.56 10.67
C VAL A 112 -10.96 -14.03 10.84
N LYS A 113 -10.24 -14.57 9.88
CA LYS A 113 -9.73 -15.95 9.92
C LYS A 113 -8.34 -16.06 10.57
N GLN A 114 -7.58 -14.96 10.55
CA GLN A 114 -6.25 -14.88 11.16
C GLN A 114 -6.20 -13.75 12.18
N GLY A 115 -5.39 -13.92 13.24
CA GLY A 115 -5.21 -12.89 14.24
C GLY A 115 -4.31 -11.74 13.75
N ASN A 116 -4.56 -10.54 14.28
CA ASN A 116 -3.69 -9.38 14.09
C ASN A 116 -2.44 -9.50 14.97
N THR A 117 -1.60 -10.48 14.67
CA THR A 117 -0.32 -10.73 15.35
C THR A 117 0.81 -9.93 14.71
N ARG A 118 1.98 -9.85 15.39
CA ARG A 118 3.15 -9.17 14.84
C ARG A 118 3.46 -9.63 13.41
N GLY A 119 3.67 -8.67 12.52
CA GLY A 119 4.01 -8.87 11.11
C GLY A 119 2.82 -9.12 10.18
N THR A 120 1.59 -9.33 10.70
CA THR A 120 0.43 -9.43 9.81
C THR A 120 0.07 -8.08 9.20
N ILE A 121 -0.44 -8.11 7.96
CA ILE A 121 -0.91 -6.95 7.21
C ILE A 121 -2.43 -7.02 7.02
N THR A 122 -3.08 -5.87 7.24
CA THR A 122 -4.54 -5.78 7.33
C THR A 122 -5.01 -4.48 6.69
N PHE A 123 -6.17 -4.50 6.01
CA PHE A 123 -6.79 -3.26 5.53
C PHE A 123 -7.32 -2.41 6.69
N ALA A 124 -7.01 -1.11 6.66
CA ALA A 124 -7.66 -0.14 7.51
C ALA A 124 -9.11 0.08 7.06
N LYS A 125 -9.99 0.35 8.03
CA LYS A 125 -11.41 0.68 7.81
C LYS A 125 -11.89 1.69 8.84
N THR A 126 -13.02 2.32 8.58
CA THR A 126 -13.76 3.13 9.56
C THR A 126 -14.70 2.24 10.38
N SER A 127 -15.51 2.84 11.24
CA SER A 127 -16.59 2.13 11.96
C SER A 127 -17.74 1.70 11.04
N ALA A 128 -17.86 2.31 9.86
CA ALA A 128 -18.87 1.91 8.86
C ALA A 128 -18.54 0.54 8.26
N PRO A 129 -19.54 -0.31 8.02
CA PRO A 129 -19.34 -1.58 7.32
C PRO A 129 -18.87 -1.34 5.88
N ASN A 130 -18.09 -2.28 5.35
CA ASN A 130 -17.60 -2.26 3.97
C ASN A 130 -16.85 -0.96 3.60
N SER A 131 -16.04 -0.41 4.52
CA SER A 131 -15.35 0.86 4.34
C SER A 131 -13.87 0.72 3.97
N ARG A 132 -13.38 -0.50 3.76
CA ARG A 132 -12.01 -0.76 3.30
C ARG A 132 -11.84 -0.28 1.87
N THR A 133 -10.75 0.46 1.58
CA THR A 133 -10.43 0.95 0.22
C THR A 133 -9.02 0.56 -0.21
N THR A 134 -8.00 1.33 0.20
CA THR A 134 -6.61 1.17 -0.24
C THR A 134 -5.61 1.19 0.90
N GLN A 135 -5.99 1.73 2.06
CA GLN A 135 -5.09 1.86 3.20
C GLN A 135 -4.91 0.53 3.90
N VAL A 136 -3.66 0.21 4.24
CA VAL A 136 -3.28 -1.01 4.97
C VAL A 136 -2.34 -0.65 6.11
N PHE A 137 -2.28 -1.53 7.10
CA PHE A 137 -1.32 -1.43 8.19
C PHE A 137 -0.63 -2.77 8.47
N ILE A 138 0.60 -2.69 8.98
CA ILE A 138 1.37 -3.84 9.46
C ILE A 138 1.41 -3.76 10.98
N ASN A 139 1.17 -4.87 11.66
CA ASN A 139 1.17 -4.97 13.11
C ASN A 139 2.59 -5.07 13.67
N PHE A 140 2.98 -4.18 14.59
CA PHE A 140 4.27 -4.25 15.30
C PHE A 140 4.27 -5.28 16.44
N LYS A 141 3.09 -5.63 16.95
CA LYS A 141 2.93 -6.63 18.01
C LYS A 141 1.62 -7.41 17.82
N ASP A 142 1.25 -8.23 18.81
CA ASP A 142 -0.07 -8.81 18.91
C ASP A 142 -1.09 -7.72 19.28
N ASN A 143 -2.00 -7.46 18.35
CA ASN A 143 -3.08 -6.51 18.45
C ASN A 143 -4.44 -7.25 18.39
N SER A 144 -4.60 -8.32 19.14
CA SER A 144 -5.78 -9.22 19.15
C SER A 144 -7.11 -8.51 19.38
N GLY A 145 -7.10 -7.34 20.00
CA GLY A 145 -8.28 -6.47 20.12
C GLY A 145 -8.91 -6.09 18.77
N LEU A 146 -8.10 -5.98 17.72
CA LEU A 146 -8.54 -5.66 16.35
C LEU A 146 -9.35 -6.80 15.71
N ASN A 147 -9.17 -8.04 16.18
CA ASN A 147 -9.92 -9.19 15.65
C ASN A 147 -11.43 -9.04 15.93
N ARG A 148 -11.79 -8.58 17.13
CA ARG A 148 -13.19 -8.38 17.55
C ARG A 148 -13.89 -7.25 16.82
N THR A 149 -13.13 -6.33 16.25
CA THR A 149 -13.66 -5.18 15.48
C THR A 149 -13.63 -5.42 13.96
N GLY A 150 -13.34 -6.67 13.55
CA GLY A 150 -13.47 -7.11 12.16
C GLY A 150 -12.31 -6.66 11.24
N PHE A 151 -11.13 -6.41 11.80
CA PHE A 151 -9.93 -6.21 11.00
C PHE A 151 -9.36 -7.57 10.59
N ALA A 152 -9.58 -7.97 9.34
CA ALA A 152 -9.18 -9.27 8.79
C ALA A 152 -7.81 -9.19 8.11
N PRO A 153 -6.75 -9.81 8.67
CA PRO A 153 -5.45 -9.92 8.01
C PRO A 153 -5.58 -10.74 6.70
N PHE A 154 -4.83 -10.33 5.68
CA PHE A 154 -4.78 -11.01 4.39
C PHE A 154 -3.38 -11.52 4.04
N GLY A 155 -2.37 -11.21 4.85
CA GLY A 155 -0.99 -11.62 4.63
C GLY A 155 -0.11 -11.33 5.84
N LYS A 156 1.18 -11.64 5.69
CA LYS A 156 2.20 -11.45 6.73
C LYS A 156 3.56 -11.08 6.12
N ILE A 157 4.38 -10.41 6.89
CA ILE A 157 5.79 -10.15 6.53
C ILE A 157 6.57 -11.46 6.65
N ILE A 158 7.23 -11.87 5.58
CA ILE A 158 8.10 -13.06 5.55
C ILE A 158 9.59 -12.70 5.53
N SER A 159 9.92 -11.45 5.18
CA SER A 159 11.30 -10.94 5.18
C SER A 159 11.31 -9.44 5.45
N GLY A 160 12.31 -8.93 6.18
CA GLY A 160 12.50 -7.51 6.40
C GLY A 160 11.61 -6.90 7.49
N MET A 161 11.14 -7.68 8.48
CA MET A 161 10.39 -7.12 9.61
C MET A 161 11.24 -6.14 10.44
N ASP A 162 12.56 -6.32 10.48
CA ASP A 162 13.51 -5.38 11.09
C ASP A 162 13.60 -4.05 10.32
N VAL A 163 13.35 -4.07 8.99
CA VAL A 163 13.21 -2.86 8.16
C VAL A 163 11.91 -2.15 8.52
N VAL A 164 10.81 -2.88 8.67
CA VAL A 164 9.51 -2.32 9.07
C VAL A 164 9.61 -1.65 10.45
N ASP A 165 10.34 -2.24 11.39
CA ASP A 165 10.58 -1.66 12.73
C ASP A 165 11.38 -0.35 12.72
N LYS A 166 12.20 -0.13 11.69
CA LYS A 166 13.04 1.07 11.53
C LYS A 166 12.35 2.23 10.81
N ILE A 167 11.13 2.03 10.28
CA ILE A 167 10.37 3.10 9.60
C ILE A 167 10.21 4.27 10.56
N TYR A 168 10.49 5.47 10.05
CA TYR A 168 10.53 6.69 10.85
C TYR A 168 9.21 6.98 11.57
N SER A 169 9.26 6.96 12.91
CA SER A 169 8.07 7.01 13.77
C SER A 169 7.88 8.32 14.53
N ALA A 170 8.85 9.26 14.49
CA ALA A 170 8.80 10.45 15.36
C ALA A 170 7.65 11.42 15.01
N TYR A 171 6.99 11.27 13.89
CA TYR A 171 5.78 12.01 13.57
C TYR A 171 4.50 11.39 14.14
N GLY A 172 4.51 10.08 14.47
CA GLY A 172 3.36 9.37 15.06
C GLY A 172 2.12 9.45 14.19
N GLU A 173 1.08 10.08 14.72
CA GLU A 173 -0.24 10.26 14.09
C GLU A 173 -0.49 11.70 13.62
N ARG A 174 0.51 12.58 13.65
CA ARG A 174 0.37 13.99 13.29
C ARG A 174 0.03 14.28 11.82
N PRO A 175 0.44 13.46 10.82
CA PRO A 175 -0.02 13.67 9.45
C PRO A 175 -1.54 13.52 9.34
N GLU A 176 -2.20 14.56 8.88
CA GLU A 176 -3.66 14.62 8.75
C GLU A 176 -4.11 13.90 7.47
N GLN A 177 -4.82 12.77 7.62
CA GLN A 177 -5.22 11.94 6.47
C GLN A 177 -6.07 12.70 5.45
N ALA A 178 -6.98 13.56 5.89
CA ALA A 178 -7.79 14.38 4.98
C ALA A 178 -6.94 15.30 4.10
N ARG A 179 -5.85 15.88 4.67
CA ARG A 179 -4.92 16.69 3.90
C ARG A 179 -4.04 15.85 2.97
N ILE A 180 -3.68 14.64 3.38
CA ILE A 180 -2.94 13.74 2.48
C ILE A 180 -3.81 13.40 1.26
N GLN A 181 -5.10 13.15 1.44
CA GLN A 181 -6.06 12.84 0.37
C GLN A 181 -6.22 14.00 -0.62
N THR A 182 -6.23 15.23 -0.15
CA THR A 182 -6.49 16.43 -0.96
C THR A 182 -5.24 17.13 -1.50
N GLU A 183 -4.12 17.10 -0.76
CA GLU A 183 -2.88 17.80 -1.09
C GLU A 183 -1.74 16.83 -1.47
N GLY A 184 -1.90 15.53 -1.17
CA GLY A 184 -0.97 14.47 -1.57
C GLY A 184 0.45 14.61 -1.02
N THR A 185 1.40 14.19 -1.85
CA THR A 185 2.83 14.23 -1.52
C THR A 185 3.34 15.65 -1.22
N ALA A 186 2.75 16.69 -1.82
CA ALA A 186 3.18 18.07 -1.59
C ALA A 186 3.04 18.49 -0.11
N TYR A 187 1.90 18.16 0.51
CA TYR A 187 1.69 18.37 1.95
C TYR A 187 2.71 17.62 2.80
N LEU A 188 2.88 16.32 2.52
CA LEU A 188 3.78 15.48 3.32
C LEU A 188 5.25 15.88 3.16
N ALA A 189 5.69 16.22 1.94
CA ALA A 189 7.05 16.66 1.70
C ALA A 189 7.39 17.99 2.43
N LYS A 190 6.42 18.91 2.49
CA LYS A 190 6.58 20.20 3.17
C LYS A 190 6.55 20.06 4.69
N SER A 191 5.56 19.34 5.23
CA SER A 191 5.26 19.33 6.67
C SER A 191 5.92 18.17 7.42
N PHE A 192 6.22 17.06 6.72
CA PHE A 192 6.74 15.80 7.28
C PHE A 192 7.87 15.21 6.41
N PRO A 193 8.95 15.95 6.14
CA PRO A 193 9.97 15.59 5.14
C PRO A 193 10.74 14.30 5.47
N LYS A 194 10.74 13.86 6.74
CA LYS A 194 11.46 12.65 7.18
C LYS A 194 10.64 11.37 7.08
N LEU A 195 9.37 11.43 6.61
CA LEU A 195 8.58 10.21 6.44
C LEU A 195 9.23 9.29 5.42
N ASP A 196 9.42 8.04 5.80
CA ASP A 196 9.77 6.98 4.87
C ASP A 196 8.64 6.75 3.86
N TYR A 197 9.00 6.27 2.66
CA TYR A 197 8.06 6.01 1.59
C TYR A 197 8.45 4.77 0.78
N ILE A 198 7.48 4.24 0.07
CA ILE A 198 7.63 3.12 -0.85
C ILE A 198 8.19 3.65 -2.17
N LYS A 199 9.39 3.22 -2.56
CA LYS A 199 10.00 3.55 -3.86
C LYS A 199 9.33 2.75 -4.96
N LYS A 200 9.11 1.45 -4.70
CA LYS A 200 8.51 0.51 -5.64
C LYS A 200 7.85 -0.64 -4.90
N ALA A 201 6.67 -1.05 -5.34
CA ALA A 201 6.03 -2.29 -4.93
C ALA A 201 5.80 -3.19 -6.16
N THR A 202 6.15 -4.47 -6.06
CA THR A 202 6.04 -5.45 -7.16
C THR A 202 5.51 -6.79 -6.66
N ILE A 203 4.76 -7.48 -7.53
CA ILE A 203 4.42 -8.90 -7.32
C ILE A 203 5.60 -9.74 -7.79
N GLU A 204 6.10 -10.60 -6.91
CA GLU A 204 7.12 -11.60 -7.24
C GLU A 204 6.42 -12.90 -7.67
N LYS A 205 7.07 -13.60 -8.59
CA LYS A 205 6.59 -14.90 -9.12
C LYS A 205 7.01 -16.04 -8.23
#